data_145680cbe52ec841636160a45f8d85f0
#
_entry.id   145680cbe52ec841636160a45f8d85f0
#
_cell.length_a   1.000
_cell.length_b   1.000
_cell.length_c   1.000
_cell.angle_alpha   90.00
_cell.angle_beta   90.00
_cell.angle_gamma   90.00
#
_symmetry.space_group_name_H-M   'P 1'
#
loop_
_entity.id
_entity.type
_entity.pdbx_description
1 polymer ?
#
loop_
_entity_poly.entity_id
_entity_poly.type
_entity_poly.pdbx_seq_one_letter_code
_entity_poly.pdbx_strand_id
1 'polypeptide(L)'
;MLLEFNALENSNPRGFLRVTQFIAHLMRNQFVHVEDRGAATLLETLYRPELAKLVEAYFEVAGYRLVHRETEGWAGILPDPERTSLPRMRIDETIALLLMRRLWEEALQLGEIYTNGTVRTTLNEAYVAYQGIVAGSRRAALAPNEFRDVLRMLERKAIVCLGEFDADAQDMNLDIRALVTSIAGDDFVASLEQILSRPTAPNPDADDQPTVGGEA
;
A
#
# COMPACT_ATOMS: atom_id res chain seq x y z
N MET A 1 -26.00 -10.75 -9.99
CA MET A 1 -24.53 -10.83 -10.15
C MET A 1 -24.09 -12.05 -10.96
N LEU A 2 -24.26 -13.32 -10.54
CA LEU A 2 -23.79 -14.47 -11.35
C LEU A 2 -24.42 -14.53 -12.75
N LEU A 3 -25.69 -14.19 -12.90
CA LEU A 3 -26.36 -14.14 -14.20
C LEU A 3 -25.77 -13.08 -15.13
N GLU A 4 -25.35 -11.93 -14.60
CA GLU A 4 -24.72 -10.85 -15.37
C GLU A 4 -23.32 -11.24 -15.84
N PHE A 5 -22.54 -11.92 -15.01
CA PHE A 5 -21.25 -12.48 -15.41
C PHE A 5 -21.40 -13.54 -16.48
N ASN A 6 -22.36 -14.46 -16.36
CA ASN A 6 -22.65 -15.48 -17.40
C ASN A 6 -23.14 -14.82 -18.71
N ALA A 7 -23.96 -13.77 -18.60
CA ALA A 7 -24.42 -13.02 -19.76
C ALA A 7 -23.24 -12.31 -20.46
N LEU A 8 -22.33 -11.70 -19.71
CA LEU A 8 -21.13 -11.08 -20.23
C LEU A 8 -20.20 -12.10 -20.90
N GLU A 9 -19.98 -13.28 -20.28
CA GLU A 9 -19.15 -14.36 -20.84
C GLU A 9 -19.66 -14.80 -22.22
N ASN A 10 -20.99 -14.98 -22.34
CA ASN A 10 -21.62 -15.40 -23.59
C ASN A 10 -21.62 -14.30 -24.67
N SER A 11 -21.86 -13.04 -24.30
CA SER A 11 -22.00 -11.93 -25.23
C SER A 11 -20.67 -11.24 -25.59
N ASN A 12 -19.74 -11.18 -24.63
CA ASN A 12 -18.45 -10.52 -24.76
C ASN A 12 -17.36 -11.26 -23.97
N PRO A 13 -16.84 -12.39 -24.47
CA PRO A 13 -15.81 -13.19 -23.78
C PRO A 13 -14.54 -12.41 -23.45
N ARG A 14 -14.15 -11.45 -24.33
CA ARG A 14 -12.99 -10.58 -24.08
C ARG A 14 -13.23 -9.62 -22.91
N GLY A 15 -14.43 -9.05 -22.82
CA GLY A 15 -14.83 -8.21 -21.69
C GLY A 15 -14.86 -8.99 -20.38
N PHE A 16 -15.38 -10.22 -20.40
CA PHE A 16 -15.39 -11.12 -19.27
C PHE A 16 -13.97 -11.43 -18.77
N LEU A 17 -13.05 -11.75 -19.68
CA LEU A 17 -11.65 -12.00 -19.35
C LEU A 17 -10.99 -10.78 -18.69
N ARG A 18 -11.25 -9.55 -19.20
CA ARG A 18 -10.73 -8.31 -18.60
C ARG A 18 -11.25 -8.09 -17.19
N VAL A 19 -12.54 -8.25 -16.98
CA VAL A 19 -13.16 -8.11 -15.65
C VAL A 19 -12.58 -9.12 -14.66
N THR A 20 -12.46 -10.37 -15.03
CA THR A 20 -11.91 -11.42 -14.16
C THR A 20 -10.43 -11.18 -13.83
N GLN A 21 -9.62 -10.74 -14.81
CA GLN A 21 -8.22 -10.37 -14.59
C GLN A 21 -8.10 -9.18 -13.65
N PHE A 22 -8.93 -8.16 -13.83
CA PHE A 22 -8.92 -6.97 -12.98
C PHE A 22 -9.33 -7.30 -11.53
N ILE A 23 -10.41 -8.07 -11.35
CA ILE A 23 -10.83 -8.56 -10.04
C ILE A 23 -9.72 -9.38 -9.38
N ALA A 24 -9.12 -10.33 -10.10
CA ALA A 24 -8.04 -11.17 -9.58
C ALA A 24 -6.81 -10.35 -9.19
N HIS A 25 -6.50 -9.27 -9.93
CA HIS A 25 -5.42 -8.35 -9.58
C HIS A 25 -5.72 -7.61 -8.28
N LEU A 26 -6.91 -7.00 -8.14
CA LEU A 26 -7.29 -6.26 -6.94
C LEU A 26 -7.41 -7.16 -5.70
N MET A 27 -7.89 -8.39 -5.86
CA MET A 27 -7.94 -9.37 -4.77
C MET A 27 -6.55 -9.73 -4.25
N ARG A 28 -5.53 -9.70 -5.11
CA ARG A 28 -4.14 -10.02 -4.74
C ARG A 28 -3.36 -8.82 -4.21
N ASN A 29 -3.47 -7.69 -4.89
CA ASN A 29 -2.62 -6.52 -4.69
C ASN A 29 -3.33 -5.36 -3.98
N GLN A 30 -4.67 -5.39 -3.93
CA GLN A 30 -5.55 -4.36 -3.40
C GLN A 30 -5.64 -3.11 -4.28
N PHE A 31 -4.53 -2.65 -4.86
CA PHE A 31 -4.44 -1.44 -5.69
C PHE A 31 -3.71 -1.73 -7.00
N VAL A 32 -3.92 -0.84 -7.98
CA VAL A 32 -3.24 -0.81 -9.26
C VAL A 32 -2.95 0.64 -9.65
N HIS A 33 -1.75 0.93 -10.13
CA HIS A 33 -1.36 2.27 -10.59
C HIS A 33 -0.90 2.20 -12.06
N VAL A 34 -1.26 3.20 -12.86
CA VAL A 34 -1.06 3.22 -14.33
C VAL A 34 0.40 3.03 -14.75
N GLU A 35 1.35 3.49 -13.93
CA GLU A 35 2.79 3.35 -14.20
C GLU A 35 3.33 1.94 -13.94
N ASP A 36 2.56 1.08 -13.24
CA ASP A 36 2.98 -0.29 -13.02
C ASP A 36 2.87 -1.10 -14.30
N ARG A 37 3.79 -2.05 -14.47
CA ARG A 37 3.86 -2.87 -15.69
C ARG A 37 2.54 -3.61 -15.95
N GLY A 38 1.92 -3.33 -17.09
CA GLY A 38 0.66 -3.96 -17.51
C GLY A 38 -0.61 -3.38 -16.87
N ALA A 39 -0.48 -2.43 -15.95
CA ALA A 39 -1.60 -1.84 -15.23
C ALA A 39 -2.52 -1.01 -16.12
N ALA A 40 -2.00 -0.32 -17.11
CA ALA A 40 -2.80 0.48 -18.05
C ALA A 40 -3.90 -0.36 -18.71
N THR A 41 -3.57 -1.58 -19.17
CA THR A 41 -4.55 -2.51 -19.77
C THR A 41 -5.61 -2.97 -18.76
N LEU A 42 -5.25 -3.12 -17.49
CA LEU A 42 -6.19 -3.46 -16.43
C LEU A 42 -7.15 -2.30 -16.16
N LEU A 43 -6.63 -1.07 -16.04
CA LEU A 43 -7.41 0.15 -15.79
C LEU A 43 -8.39 0.46 -16.94
N GLU A 44 -8.07 0.08 -18.19
CA GLU A 44 -9.01 0.19 -19.33
C GLU A 44 -10.36 -0.49 -19.06
N THR A 45 -10.42 -1.46 -18.15
CA THR A 45 -11.67 -2.11 -17.76
C THR A 45 -12.65 -1.12 -17.13
N LEU A 46 -12.15 -0.15 -16.36
CA LEU A 46 -12.97 0.84 -15.66
C LEU A 46 -13.47 1.96 -16.56
N TYR A 47 -12.85 2.20 -17.71
CA TYR A 47 -13.33 3.17 -18.70
C TYR A 47 -14.54 2.67 -19.49
N ARG A 48 -14.95 1.41 -19.29
CA ARG A 48 -16.15 0.83 -19.89
C ARG A 48 -17.23 0.69 -18.82
N PRO A 49 -18.29 1.54 -18.83
CA PRO A 49 -19.27 1.61 -17.74
C PRO A 49 -19.94 0.28 -17.41
N GLU A 50 -20.19 -0.55 -18.42
CA GLU A 50 -20.80 -1.88 -18.23
C GLU A 50 -19.86 -2.86 -17.50
N LEU A 51 -18.54 -2.78 -17.74
CA LEU A 51 -17.56 -3.62 -17.07
C LEU A 51 -17.25 -3.09 -15.67
N ALA A 52 -17.13 -1.76 -15.52
CA ALA A 52 -16.91 -1.10 -14.24
C ALA A 52 -18.01 -1.44 -13.23
N LYS A 53 -19.28 -1.39 -13.64
CA LYS A 53 -20.41 -1.78 -12.78
C LYS A 53 -20.35 -3.22 -12.28
N LEU A 54 -19.88 -4.15 -13.11
CA LEU A 54 -19.73 -5.55 -12.68
C LEU A 54 -18.61 -5.72 -11.66
N VAL A 55 -17.49 -5.00 -11.84
CA VAL A 55 -16.39 -4.99 -10.87
C VAL A 55 -16.87 -4.38 -9.55
N GLU A 56 -17.54 -3.24 -9.61
CA GLU A 56 -18.10 -2.57 -8.43
C GLU A 56 -19.07 -3.47 -7.66
N ALA A 57 -20.05 -4.06 -8.35
CA ALA A 57 -21.01 -4.98 -7.75
C ALA A 57 -20.35 -6.22 -7.12
N TYR A 58 -19.28 -6.74 -7.74
CA TYR A 58 -18.52 -7.85 -7.17
C TYR A 58 -17.90 -7.47 -5.82
N PHE A 59 -17.20 -6.34 -5.77
CA PHE A 59 -16.52 -5.90 -4.57
C PHE A 59 -17.49 -5.41 -3.48
N GLU A 60 -18.59 -4.78 -3.85
CA GLU A 60 -19.65 -4.39 -2.90
C GLU A 60 -20.20 -5.60 -2.14
N VAL A 61 -20.49 -6.71 -2.84
CA VAL A 61 -20.93 -7.95 -2.20
C VAL A 61 -19.84 -8.53 -1.29
N ALA A 62 -18.57 -8.39 -1.66
CA ALA A 62 -17.44 -8.82 -0.85
C ALA A 62 -17.12 -7.90 0.34
N GLY A 63 -17.85 -6.79 0.52
CA GLY A 63 -17.63 -5.83 1.60
C GLY A 63 -16.52 -4.82 1.33
N TYR A 64 -16.25 -4.56 0.06
CA TYR A 64 -15.27 -3.55 -0.37
C TYR A 64 -15.92 -2.50 -1.24
N ARG A 65 -15.39 -1.29 -1.19
CA ARG A 65 -15.73 -0.19 -2.10
C ARG A 65 -14.63 -0.05 -3.15
N LEU A 66 -15.01 -0.08 -4.43
CA LEU A 66 -14.12 0.26 -5.54
C LEU A 66 -13.89 1.78 -5.57
N VAL A 67 -12.64 2.20 -5.67
CA VAL A 67 -12.22 3.59 -5.84
C VAL A 67 -11.43 3.68 -7.13
N HIS A 68 -11.76 4.66 -7.99
CA HIS A 68 -11.02 4.97 -9.21
C HIS A 68 -10.69 6.45 -9.25
N ARG A 69 -9.41 6.79 -9.32
CA ARG A 69 -8.86 8.14 -9.38
C ARG A 69 -8.12 8.32 -10.71
N GLU A 70 -8.85 8.74 -11.73
CA GLU A 70 -8.30 8.87 -13.10
C GLU A 70 -7.14 9.87 -13.16
N THR A 71 -7.28 11.04 -12.52
CA THR A 71 -6.27 12.11 -12.51
C THR A 71 -4.98 11.70 -11.81
N GLU A 72 -5.09 10.84 -10.83
CA GLU A 72 -3.96 10.29 -10.06
C GLU A 72 -3.47 8.95 -10.65
N GLY A 73 -4.17 8.41 -11.64
CA GLY A 73 -3.77 7.21 -12.38
C GLY A 73 -3.87 5.89 -11.59
N TRP A 74 -4.77 5.78 -10.60
CA TRP A 74 -4.89 4.55 -9.83
C TRP A 74 -6.34 4.11 -9.60
N ALA A 75 -6.49 2.82 -9.34
CA ALA A 75 -7.73 2.24 -8.82
C ALA A 75 -7.43 1.22 -7.73
N GLY A 76 -8.42 0.95 -6.87
CA GLY A 76 -8.25 -0.03 -5.81
C GLY A 76 -9.52 -0.30 -5.03
N ILE A 77 -9.41 -1.20 -4.06
CA ILE A 77 -10.51 -1.57 -3.17
C ILE A 77 -10.18 -1.16 -1.73
N LEU A 78 -11.12 -0.45 -1.13
CA LEU A 78 -11.08 -0.10 0.28
C LEU A 78 -12.14 -0.91 1.02
N PRO A 79 -11.83 -1.46 2.20
CA PRO A 79 -12.81 -2.19 2.98
C PRO A 79 -13.93 -1.25 3.43
N ASP A 80 -15.12 -1.76 3.46
CA ASP A 80 -16.21 -1.15 4.20
C ASP A 80 -16.00 -1.49 5.69
N PRO A 81 -15.71 -0.51 6.55
CA PRO A 81 -15.39 -0.76 7.96
C PRO A 81 -16.54 -1.41 8.74
N GLU A 82 -17.79 -1.25 8.27
CA GLU A 82 -18.96 -1.86 8.90
C GLU A 82 -19.12 -3.35 8.52
N ARG A 83 -18.53 -3.78 7.40
CA ARG A 83 -18.74 -5.11 6.81
C ARG A 83 -17.51 -6.00 6.81
N THR A 84 -16.31 -5.42 6.80
CA THR A 84 -15.07 -6.17 6.60
C THR A 84 -14.00 -5.72 7.57
N SER A 85 -13.43 -6.68 8.33
CA SER A 85 -12.22 -6.44 9.09
C SER A 85 -11.00 -6.86 8.28
N LEU A 86 -10.12 -5.91 7.99
CA LEU A 86 -8.83 -6.23 7.36
C LEU A 86 -7.85 -6.85 8.34
N PRO A 87 -6.94 -7.72 7.85
CA PRO A 87 -5.78 -8.11 8.62
C PRO A 87 -5.03 -6.85 9.08
N ARG A 88 -4.67 -6.81 10.34
CA ARG A 88 -3.91 -5.68 10.88
C ARG A 88 -2.54 -5.64 10.24
N MET A 89 -2.12 -4.48 9.77
CA MET A 89 -0.75 -4.24 9.35
C MET A 89 0.20 -4.43 10.55
N ARG A 90 1.39 -4.92 10.29
CA ARG A 90 2.47 -4.93 11.31
C ARG A 90 2.78 -3.48 11.70
N ILE A 91 3.24 -3.29 12.92
CA ILE A 91 3.50 -1.93 13.45
C ILE A 91 4.53 -1.22 12.58
N ASP A 92 5.60 -1.90 12.15
CA ASP A 92 6.65 -1.30 11.30
C ASP A 92 6.11 -0.91 9.92
N GLU A 93 5.21 -1.71 9.36
CA GLU A 93 4.50 -1.39 8.12
C GLU A 93 3.60 -0.17 8.28
N THR A 94 2.91 -0.07 9.42
CA THR A 94 2.06 1.08 9.73
C THR A 94 2.89 2.35 9.92
N ILE A 95 4.02 2.28 10.65
CA ILE A 95 4.93 3.43 10.82
C ILE A 95 5.48 3.88 9.46
N ALA A 96 5.91 2.94 8.61
CA ALA A 96 6.41 3.27 7.28
C ALA A 96 5.31 3.91 6.40
N LEU A 97 4.08 3.37 6.42
CA LEU A 97 2.95 3.96 5.69
C LEU A 97 2.66 5.40 6.15
N LEU A 98 2.59 5.64 7.46
CA LEU A 98 2.34 6.96 8.03
C LEU A 98 3.49 7.93 7.76
N LEU A 99 4.74 7.43 7.74
CA LEU A 99 5.90 8.23 7.30
C LEU A 99 5.77 8.63 5.83
N MET A 100 5.40 7.69 4.93
CA MET A 100 5.19 8.03 3.51
C MET A 100 4.08 9.08 3.36
N ARG A 101 3.01 8.98 4.12
CA ARG A 101 1.95 10.00 4.14
C ARG A 101 2.47 11.37 4.61
N ARG A 102 3.32 11.40 5.62
CA ARG A 102 3.93 12.62 6.13
C ARG A 102 4.86 13.26 5.10
N LEU A 103 5.78 12.50 4.51
CA LEU A 103 6.69 13.01 3.47
C LEU A 103 5.92 13.53 2.26
N TRP A 104 4.84 12.85 1.87
CA TRP A 104 3.96 13.32 0.80
C TRP A 104 3.31 14.67 1.13
N GLU A 105 2.83 14.84 2.38
CA GLU A 105 2.20 16.09 2.83
C GLU A 105 3.21 17.25 2.89
N GLU A 106 4.40 17.00 3.40
CA GLU A 106 5.49 17.98 3.47
C GLU A 106 5.87 18.48 2.06
N ALA A 107 6.02 17.58 1.11
CA ALA A 107 6.31 17.93 -0.28
C ALA A 107 5.12 18.67 -0.95
N LEU A 108 3.87 18.30 -0.65
CA LEU A 108 2.70 19.04 -1.12
C LEU A 108 2.72 20.50 -0.64
N GLN A 109 3.04 20.73 0.63
CA GLN A 109 3.13 22.09 1.20
C GLN A 109 4.24 22.91 0.58
N LEU A 110 5.34 22.29 0.13
CA LEU A 110 6.45 22.94 -0.58
C LEU A 110 6.17 23.11 -2.07
N GLY A 111 5.10 22.53 -2.60
CA GLY A 111 4.81 22.53 -4.04
C GLY A 111 5.67 21.55 -4.85
N GLU A 112 6.34 20.60 -4.22
CA GLU A 112 7.25 19.62 -4.82
C GLU A 112 6.49 18.34 -5.21
N ILE A 113 5.39 18.50 -5.92
CA ILE A 113 4.50 17.39 -6.32
C ILE A 113 4.35 17.37 -7.85
N TYR A 114 4.42 16.20 -8.45
CA TYR A 114 4.17 16.01 -9.87
C TYR A 114 2.67 16.10 -10.20
N THR A 115 2.35 16.31 -11.48
CA THR A 115 0.96 16.49 -11.96
C THR A 115 0.05 15.31 -11.67
N ASN A 116 0.59 14.09 -11.55
CA ASN A 116 -0.13 12.88 -11.17
C ASN A 116 -0.25 12.68 -9.64
N GLY A 117 0.16 13.67 -8.84
CA GLY A 117 0.13 13.59 -7.39
C GLY A 117 1.27 12.76 -6.77
N THR A 118 2.28 12.38 -7.55
CA THR A 118 3.45 11.65 -7.04
C THR A 118 4.47 12.62 -6.45
N VAL A 119 5.10 12.23 -5.36
CA VAL A 119 6.23 12.93 -4.72
C VAL A 119 7.47 12.07 -4.86
N ARG A 120 8.59 12.67 -5.25
CA ARG A 120 9.87 11.97 -5.35
C ARG A 120 10.79 12.36 -4.20
N THR A 121 11.36 11.35 -3.56
CA THR A 121 12.42 11.43 -2.55
C THR A 121 13.43 10.30 -2.83
N THR A 122 14.34 10.04 -1.89
CA THR A 122 15.27 8.92 -1.98
C THR A 122 15.08 7.93 -0.83
N LEU A 123 15.61 6.72 -1.00
CA LEU A 123 15.56 5.70 0.05
C LEU A 123 16.30 6.18 1.31
N ASN A 124 17.47 6.84 1.13
CA ASN A 124 18.26 7.34 2.25
C ASN A 124 17.55 8.48 2.99
N GLU A 125 16.95 9.44 2.28
CA GLU A 125 16.15 10.51 2.90
C GLU A 125 14.98 9.96 3.70
N ALA A 126 14.23 9.01 3.12
CA ALA A 126 13.13 8.35 3.80
C ALA A 126 13.61 7.57 5.04
N TYR A 127 14.77 6.91 4.95
CA TYR A 127 15.33 6.18 6.07
C TYR A 127 15.80 7.10 7.21
N VAL A 128 16.44 8.23 6.89
CA VAL A 128 16.82 9.26 7.87
C VAL A 128 15.58 9.82 8.57
N ALA A 129 14.52 10.13 7.82
CA ALA A 129 13.26 10.58 8.39
C ALA A 129 12.62 9.50 9.29
N TYR A 130 12.68 8.21 8.89
CA TYR A 130 12.25 7.09 9.71
C TYR A 130 13.02 7.02 11.04
N GLN A 131 14.35 7.09 10.98
CA GLN A 131 15.19 7.08 12.18
C GLN A 131 14.85 8.25 13.12
N GLY A 132 14.65 9.45 12.56
CA GLY A 132 14.25 10.63 13.34
C GLY A 132 12.93 10.45 14.10
N ILE A 133 11.95 9.82 13.46
CA ILE A 133 10.66 9.51 14.08
C ILE A 133 10.80 8.48 15.20
N VAL A 134 11.55 7.40 14.93
CA VAL A 134 11.68 6.27 15.87
C VAL A 134 12.61 6.60 17.04
N ALA A 135 13.62 7.49 16.86
CA ALA A 135 14.57 7.88 17.90
C ALA A 135 13.89 8.48 19.16
N GLY A 136 12.74 9.15 19.00
CA GLY A 136 11.92 9.65 20.11
C GLY A 136 11.06 8.60 20.80
N SER A 137 11.02 7.37 20.28
CA SER A 137 10.22 6.28 20.80
C SER A 137 11.05 5.26 21.58
N ARG A 138 10.39 4.33 22.27
CA ARG A 138 11.05 3.19 22.95
C ARG A 138 11.35 2.02 22.00
N ARG A 139 11.23 2.20 20.70
CA ARG A 139 11.42 1.15 19.69
C ARG A 139 12.82 1.19 19.13
N ALA A 140 13.38 0.01 18.83
CA ALA A 140 14.57 -0.08 18.03
C ALA A 140 14.23 0.26 16.57
N ALA A 141 15.06 1.08 15.93
CA ALA A 141 14.93 1.35 14.51
C ALA A 141 15.25 0.08 13.72
N LEU A 142 14.51 -0.17 12.64
CA LEU A 142 14.83 -1.22 11.69
C LEU A 142 16.21 -0.96 11.07
N ALA A 143 16.91 -2.03 10.73
CA ALA A 143 18.10 -1.92 9.90
C ALA A 143 17.73 -1.43 8.46
N PRO A 144 18.66 -0.82 7.70
CA PRO A 144 18.35 -0.30 6.36
C PRO A 144 17.71 -1.31 5.42
N ASN A 145 18.18 -2.57 5.47
CA ASN A 145 17.61 -3.65 4.63
C ASN A 145 16.18 -4.02 5.06
N GLU A 146 15.91 -4.07 6.35
CA GLU A 146 14.58 -4.35 6.88
C GLU A 146 13.58 -3.24 6.51
N PHE A 147 14.01 -1.98 6.62
CA PHE A 147 13.22 -0.84 6.19
C PHE A 147 12.89 -0.91 4.69
N ARG A 148 13.89 -1.24 3.85
CA ARG A 148 13.68 -1.45 2.42
C ARG A 148 12.70 -2.58 2.14
N ASP A 149 12.72 -3.67 2.91
CA ASP A 149 11.78 -4.78 2.74
C ASP A 149 10.35 -4.37 3.10
N VAL A 150 10.18 -3.51 4.11
CA VAL A 150 8.89 -2.89 4.43
C VAL A 150 8.40 -2.01 3.26
N LEU A 151 9.27 -1.18 2.67
CA LEU A 151 8.91 -0.38 1.48
C LEU A 151 8.54 -1.26 0.28
N ARG A 152 9.21 -2.39 0.05
CA ARG A 152 8.83 -3.36 -0.98
C ARG A 152 7.42 -3.94 -0.77
N MET A 153 7.00 -4.08 0.48
CA MET A 153 5.63 -4.48 0.78
C MET A 153 4.63 -3.38 0.40
N LEU A 154 4.96 -2.10 0.67
CA LEU A 154 4.16 -0.96 0.23
C LEU A 154 4.16 -0.81 -1.31
N GLU A 155 5.26 -1.13 -1.97
CA GLU A 155 5.37 -1.17 -3.43
C GLU A 155 4.44 -2.21 -4.05
N ARG A 156 4.36 -3.43 -3.49
CA ARG A 156 3.38 -4.44 -3.94
C ARG A 156 1.93 -3.98 -3.84
N LYS A 157 1.66 -3.02 -2.95
CA LYS A 157 0.35 -2.36 -2.81
C LYS A 157 0.23 -1.08 -3.66
N ALA A 158 1.16 -0.83 -4.57
CA ALA A 158 1.20 0.36 -5.42
C ALA A 158 1.23 1.70 -4.66
N ILE A 159 1.58 1.72 -3.38
CA ILE A 159 1.64 2.93 -2.54
C ILE A 159 2.90 3.73 -2.84
N VAL A 160 4.01 3.03 -3.03
CA VAL A 160 5.30 3.59 -3.42
C VAL A 160 5.83 2.87 -4.66
N CYS A 161 6.84 3.46 -5.31
CA CYS A 161 7.64 2.82 -6.35
C CYS A 161 9.12 3.01 -6.03
N LEU A 162 9.85 1.90 -5.93
CA LEU A 162 11.30 1.91 -5.75
C LEU A 162 11.96 1.91 -7.13
N GLY A 163 12.80 2.91 -7.37
CA GLY A 163 13.59 3.02 -8.59
C GLY A 163 14.75 2.03 -8.63
N GLU A 164 15.55 2.11 -9.68
CA GLU A 164 16.81 1.37 -9.76
C GLU A 164 17.84 1.99 -8.82
N PHE A 165 18.76 1.15 -8.32
CA PHE A 165 19.86 1.61 -7.49
C PHE A 165 20.86 2.39 -8.34
N ASP A 166 21.11 3.64 -7.96
CA ASP A 166 22.13 4.49 -8.55
C ASP A 166 23.47 4.23 -7.84
N ALA A 167 24.41 3.65 -8.57
CA ALA A 167 25.73 3.32 -8.03
C ALA A 167 26.60 4.55 -7.75
N ASP A 168 26.39 5.65 -8.48
CA ASP A 168 27.14 6.89 -8.29
C ASP A 168 26.62 7.66 -7.07
N ALA A 169 25.31 7.73 -6.89
CA ALA A 169 24.69 8.34 -5.72
C ALA A 169 24.67 7.42 -4.50
N GLN A 170 24.94 6.12 -4.65
CA GLN A 170 24.79 5.10 -3.63
C GLN A 170 23.38 5.10 -2.98
N ASP A 171 22.35 5.39 -3.78
CA ASP A 171 20.99 5.55 -3.33
C ASP A 171 19.99 5.06 -4.41
N MET A 172 18.71 5.08 -4.12
CA MET A 172 17.65 4.84 -5.11
C MET A 172 16.50 5.82 -4.94
N ASN A 173 15.88 6.17 -6.05
CA ASN A 173 14.68 7.00 -6.03
C ASN A 173 13.53 6.24 -5.35
N LEU A 174 12.73 6.98 -4.62
CA LEU A 174 11.50 6.52 -3.98
C LEU A 174 10.37 7.47 -4.39
N ASP A 175 9.47 7.00 -5.21
CA ASP A 175 8.28 7.73 -5.60
C ASP A 175 7.12 7.37 -4.68
N ILE A 176 6.54 8.36 -3.99
CA ILE A 176 5.38 8.21 -3.09
C ILE A 176 4.15 8.66 -3.87
N ARG A 177 3.18 7.77 -4.06
CA ARG A 177 2.00 8.03 -4.87
C ARG A 177 0.86 8.63 -4.06
N ALA A 178 0.01 9.45 -4.70
CA ALA A 178 -1.16 10.10 -4.08
C ALA A 178 -2.10 9.10 -3.37
N LEU A 179 -2.09 7.84 -3.79
CA LEU A 179 -2.81 6.73 -3.17
C LEU A 179 -2.61 6.66 -1.64
N VAL A 180 -1.44 7.07 -1.13
CA VAL A 180 -1.13 7.09 0.31
C VAL A 180 -2.15 7.88 1.11
N THR A 181 -2.74 8.95 0.54
CA THR A 181 -3.75 9.80 1.21
C THR A 181 -5.08 9.08 1.43
N SER A 182 -5.42 8.15 0.55
CA SER A 182 -6.65 7.37 0.65
C SER A 182 -6.56 6.21 1.66
N ILE A 183 -5.34 5.81 2.04
CA ILE A 183 -5.09 4.72 2.98
C ILE A 183 -4.77 5.28 4.37
N ALA A 184 -3.86 6.25 4.45
CA ALA A 184 -3.55 7.00 5.66
C ALA A 184 -4.37 8.30 5.64
N GLY A 185 -5.48 8.33 6.38
CA GLY A 185 -6.39 9.48 6.44
C GLY A 185 -5.76 10.74 7.05
N ASP A 186 -6.56 11.79 7.22
CA ASP A 186 -6.09 13.09 7.67
C ASP A 186 -5.63 13.10 9.15
N ASP A 187 -6.02 12.10 9.92
CA ASP A 187 -5.60 11.88 11.31
C ASP A 187 -4.25 11.13 11.45
N PHE A 188 -3.50 11.02 10.34
CA PHE A 188 -2.26 10.23 10.28
C PHE A 188 -1.20 10.67 11.30
N VAL A 189 -1.10 11.97 11.62
CA VAL A 189 -0.14 12.50 12.61
C VAL A 189 -0.49 11.96 14.00
N ALA A 190 -1.76 12.08 14.41
CA ALA A 190 -2.21 11.56 15.70
C ALA A 190 -2.05 10.04 15.78
N SER A 191 -2.31 9.33 14.68
CA SER A 191 -2.12 7.89 14.59
C SER A 191 -0.65 7.49 14.77
N LEU A 192 0.28 8.23 14.14
CA LEU A 192 1.71 8.00 14.26
C LEU A 192 2.19 8.22 15.70
N GLU A 193 1.83 9.35 16.32
CA GLU A 193 2.17 9.66 17.70
C GLU A 193 1.64 8.59 18.68
N GLN A 194 0.41 8.13 18.47
CA GLN A 194 -0.19 7.08 19.29
C GLN A 194 0.59 5.75 19.18
N ILE A 195 1.04 5.38 17.98
CA ILE A 195 1.80 4.14 17.77
C ILE A 195 3.18 4.22 18.41
N LEU A 196 3.85 5.36 18.28
CA LEU A 196 5.19 5.57 18.85
C LEU A 196 5.20 5.65 20.37
N SER A 197 4.11 6.14 20.99
CA SER A 197 3.98 6.21 22.45
C SER A 197 3.62 4.87 23.10
N ARG A 198 3.15 3.87 22.34
CA ARG A 198 2.82 2.55 22.90
C ARG A 198 4.08 1.80 23.35
N PRO A 199 4.07 1.20 24.57
CA PRO A 199 5.13 0.30 24.99
C PRO A 199 5.26 -0.86 24.00
N THR A 200 6.50 -1.24 23.67
CA THR A 200 6.73 -2.46 22.88
C THR A 200 6.24 -3.66 23.69
N ALA A 201 5.23 -4.38 23.18
CA ALA A 201 4.84 -5.64 23.80
C ALA A 201 6.04 -6.60 23.78
N PRO A 202 6.30 -7.37 24.86
CA PRO A 202 7.36 -8.37 24.85
C PRO A 202 7.09 -9.36 23.70
N ASN A 203 8.14 -9.71 22.98
CA ASN A 203 8.08 -10.66 21.89
C ASN A 203 7.67 -12.03 22.44
N PRO A 204 6.54 -12.64 22.08
CA PRO A 204 6.10 -13.92 22.61
C PRO A 204 7.03 -15.10 22.22
N ASP A 205 7.95 -14.89 21.26
CA ASP A 205 8.85 -15.93 20.75
C ASP A 205 10.23 -15.94 21.46
N ALA A 206 10.43 -15.16 22.52
CA ALA A 206 11.73 -15.08 23.22
C ALA A 206 11.94 -16.12 24.32
N ASP A 207 10.90 -16.88 24.70
CA ASP A 207 10.93 -17.76 25.89
C ASP A 207 11.01 -19.26 25.60
N ASP A 208 11.29 -19.70 24.37
CA ASP A 208 11.42 -21.13 24.04
C ASP A 208 12.87 -21.52 23.69
N GLN A 209 13.83 -21.20 24.59
CA GLN A 209 15.10 -21.89 24.60
C GLN A 209 15.04 -23.05 25.61
N PRO A 210 15.11 -24.31 25.18
CA PRO A 210 15.22 -25.42 26.09
C PRO A 210 16.56 -25.31 26.83
N THR A 211 16.50 -25.08 28.13
CA THR A 211 17.63 -25.28 29.04
C THR A 211 18.09 -26.76 28.96
N VAL A 212 19.14 -27.00 28.23
CA VAL A 212 19.85 -28.28 28.31
C VAL A 212 20.53 -28.33 29.69
N GLY A 213 19.83 -28.95 30.63
CA GLY A 213 20.38 -29.31 31.93
C GLY A 213 21.48 -30.35 31.73
N GLY A 214 22.72 -29.95 32.01
CA GLY A 214 23.79 -30.89 32.22
C GLY A 214 23.65 -31.54 33.59
N GLU A 215 23.55 -32.82 33.63
CA GLU A 215 23.84 -33.61 34.82
C GLU A 215 25.06 -34.50 34.55
N ALA A 216 25.93 -34.46 35.51
CA ALA A 216 27.15 -35.15 35.85
C ALA A 216 27.42 -36.54 35.26
#